data_d751e9faaa31df4e4a0ff6270715cb5d
#
_entry.id   d751e9faaa31df4e4a0ff6270715cb5d
#
_cell.length_a   1.000
_cell.length_b   1.000
_cell.length_c   1.000
_cell.angle_alpha   90.00
_cell.angle_beta   90.00
_cell.angle_gamma   90.00
#
_symmetry.space_group_name_H-M   'P 1'
#
loop_
_entity.id
_entity.type
_entity.pdbx_description
1 polymer ?
#
loop_
_entity_poly.entity_id
_entity_poly.type
_entity_poly.pdbx_seq_one_letter_code
_entity_poly.pdbx_strand_id
1 'polypeptide(L)'
;MLARLQQLIAVTLLALTVAAIVAGAGTGATWAGPAFVVLVVAGYGAVLALEFACLRASYAEGDDARPRLGQLLRAWVLEVIVAPRIFLWRQPFRWKSEPDHVPAEAAGRRGVLLVHGFFCNRGLWNRWLRQLRGHDVPCVAVSLEPVFGSIDDYRSAIADAMSRLQQATGLTPVIVAHSMGGLAARAWLASDPAAACHRLVTIATPHAGTRLGAHGRGANITQMRLGSDWLARLAATESPESRRRFTCFWSHCDNIVFPTRSATLAGADNRHLPVTPHVQMVEHPAVFEEVLRIVTTTS
;
A
#
# COMPACT_ATOMS: atom_id res chain seq x y z
N MET A 1 -14.48 0.09 9.46
CA MET A 1 -15.39 0.96 8.64
C MET A 1 -15.20 0.69 7.14
N LEU A 2 -13.99 0.71 6.62
CA LEU A 2 -13.69 0.55 5.19
C LEU A 2 -14.19 -0.77 4.58
N ALA A 3 -13.99 -1.91 5.24
CA ALA A 3 -14.45 -3.20 4.71
C ALA A 3 -15.97 -3.21 4.38
N ARG A 4 -16.80 -2.58 5.22
CA ARG A 4 -18.24 -2.44 4.95
C ARG A 4 -18.54 -1.60 3.72
N LEU A 5 -17.79 -0.50 3.52
CA LEU A 5 -17.92 0.33 2.30
C LEU A 5 -17.56 -0.48 1.05
N GLN A 6 -16.44 -1.18 1.10
CA GLN A 6 -15.99 -2.04 0.00
C GLN A 6 -16.95 -3.21 -0.27
N GLN A 7 -17.53 -3.81 0.80
CA GLN A 7 -18.60 -4.81 0.67
C GLN A 7 -19.83 -4.25 -0.05
N LEU A 8 -20.26 -3.04 0.36
CA LEU A 8 -21.39 -2.37 -0.29
C LEU A 8 -21.13 -2.17 -1.78
N ILE A 9 -19.95 -1.69 -2.15
CA ILE A 9 -19.56 -1.50 -3.56
C ILE A 9 -19.60 -2.84 -4.31
N ALA A 10 -18.96 -3.88 -3.78
CA ALA A 10 -18.91 -5.19 -4.43
C ALA A 10 -20.30 -5.84 -4.58
N VAL A 11 -21.12 -5.78 -3.53
CA VAL A 11 -22.50 -6.32 -3.56
C VAL A 11 -23.39 -5.52 -4.50
N THR A 12 -23.27 -4.19 -4.54
CA THR A 12 -24.03 -3.35 -5.48
C THR A 12 -23.65 -3.68 -6.92
N LEU A 13 -22.37 -3.83 -7.25
CA LEU A 13 -21.96 -4.23 -8.61
C LEU A 13 -22.51 -5.60 -8.99
N LEU A 14 -22.50 -6.56 -8.06
CA LEU A 14 -23.08 -7.88 -8.27
C LEU A 14 -24.59 -7.79 -8.48
N ALA A 15 -25.32 -7.06 -7.64
CA ALA A 15 -26.76 -6.88 -7.74
C ALA A 15 -27.18 -6.23 -9.07
N LEU A 16 -26.44 -5.19 -9.51
CA LEU A 16 -26.67 -4.55 -10.82
C LEU A 16 -26.41 -5.52 -11.98
N THR A 17 -25.40 -6.37 -11.87
CA THR A 17 -25.11 -7.42 -12.86
C THR A 17 -26.27 -8.41 -12.95
N VAL A 18 -26.75 -8.91 -11.81
CA VAL A 18 -27.89 -9.83 -11.74
C VAL A 18 -29.16 -9.17 -12.30
N ALA A 19 -29.43 -7.93 -11.92
CA ALA A 19 -30.57 -7.17 -12.45
C ALA A 19 -30.52 -7.02 -13.97
N ALA A 20 -29.34 -6.73 -14.54
CA ALA A 20 -29.16 -6.64 -15.99
C ALA A 20 -29.41 -8.00 -16.70
N ILE A 21 -28.98 -9.12 -16.09
CA ILE A 21 -29.23 -10.46 -16.60
C ILE A 21 -30.72 -10.79 -16.60
N VAL A 22 -31.41 -10.54 -15.48
CA VAL A 22 -32.85 -10.84 -15.31
C VAL A 22 -33.69 -9.98 -16.26
N ALA A 23 -33.43 -8.68 -16.32
CA ALA A 23 -34.13 -7.79 -17.22
C ALA A 23 -33.91 -8.15 -18.69
N GLY A 24 -32.66 -8.51 -19.06
CA GLY A 24 -32.33 -8.98 -20.41
C GLY A 24 -33.02 -10.27 -20.78
N ALA A 25 -33.13 -11.22 -19.86
CA ALA A 25 -33.87 -12.46 -20.07
C ALA A 25 -35.39 -12.23 -20.28
N GLY A 26 -35.98 -11.30 -19.49
CA GLY A 26 -37.41 -10.94 -19.60
C GLY A 26 -37.80 -10.19 -20.90
N THR A 27 -36.84 -9.50 -21.52
CA THR A 27 -37.02 -8.71 -22.75
C THR A 27 -36.45 -9.38 -24.00
N GLY A 28 -35.84 -10.57 -23.89
CA GLY A 28 -35.12 -11.24 -24.98
C GLY A 28 -33.73 -10.67 -25.25
N ALA A 29 -33.29 -9.64 -24.49
CA ALA A 29 -31.96 -9.01 -24.61
C ALA A 29 -30.92 -9.75 -23.73
N THR A 30 -30.69 -11.02 -23.96
CA THR A 30 -29.82 -11.88 -23.14
C THR A 30 -28.34 -11.41 -23.08
N TRP A 31 -27.94 -10.53 -24.00
CA TRP A 31 -26.64 -9.86 -24.02
C TRP A 31 -26.47 -8.76 -22.97
N ALA A 32 -27.54 -8.27 -22.33
CA ALA A 32 -27.50 -7.11 -21.42
C ALA A 32 -26.61 -7.37 -20.18
N GLY A 33 -26.70 -8.54 -19.57
CA GLY A 33 -25.83 -8.90 -18.44
C GLY A 33 -24.34 -8.95 -18.82
N PRO A 34 -23.95 -9.74 -19.83
CA PRO A 34 -22.58 -9.74 -20.35
C PRO A 34 -22.07 -8.35 -20.74
N ALA A 35 -22.89 -7.55 -21.42
CA ALA A 35 -22.51 -6.18 -21.80
C ALA A 35 -22.27 -5.28 -20.58
N PHE A 36 -23.08 -5.41 -19.54
CA PHE A 36 -22.86 -4.68 -18.28
C PHE A 36 -21.52 -5.07 -17.63
N VAL A 37 -21.18 -6.35 -17.56
CA VAL A 37 -19.89 -6.83 -17.03
C VAL A 37 -18.75 -6.26 -17.85
N VAL A 38 -18.84 -6.33 -19.18
CA VAL A 38 -17.82 -5.76 -20.09
C VAL A 38 -17.67 -4.25 -19.85
N LEU A 39 -18.77 -3.52 -19.68
CA LEU A 39 -18.74 -2.08 -19.41
C LEU A 39 -18.01 -1.77 -18.09
N VAL A 40 -18.32 -2.50 -17.02
CA VAL A 40 -17.68 -2.32 -15.71
C VAL A 40 -16.18 -2.62 -15.79
N VAL A 41 -15.80 -3.73 -16.42
CA VAL A 41 -14.38 -4.13 -16.57
C VAL A 41 -13.64 -3.15 -17.47
N ALA A 42 -14.24 -2.73 -18.58
CA ALA A 42 -13.64 -1.76 -19.49
C ALA A 42 -13.49 -0.38 -18.83
N GLY A 43 -14.52 0.08 -18.11
CA GLY A 43 -14.47 1.34 -17.35
C GLY A 43 -13.38 1.33 -16.28
N TYR A 44 -13.26 0.25 -15.53
CA TYR A 44 -12.18 0.08 -14.57
C TYR A 44 -10.81 0.09 -15.26
N GLY A 45 -10.66 -0.67 -16.34
CA GLY A 45 -9.42 -0.71 -17.14
C GLY A 45 -9.06 0.67 -17.72
N ALA A 46 -10.06 1.43 -18.16
CA ALA A 46 -9.86 2.79 -18.69
C ALA A 46 -9.39 3.77 -17.60
N VAL A 47 -9.92 3.69 -16.38
CA VAL A 47 -9.45 4.51 -15.25
C VAL A 47 -7.99 4.23 -14.96
N LEU A 48 -7.59 2.95 -14.87
CA LEU A 48 -6.18 2.59 -14.71
C LEU A 48 -5.32 3.07 -15.88
N ALA A 49 -5.81 2.94 -17.13
CA ALA A 49 -5.07 3.41 -18.30
C ALA A 49 -4.84 4.94 -18.25
N LEU A 50 -5.82 5.71 -17.75
CA LEU A 50 -5.66 7.14 -17.52
C LEU A 50 -4.58 7.43 -16.46
N GLU A 51 -4.53 6.66 -15.35
CA GLU A 51 -3.47 6.80 -14.34
C GLU A 51 -2.08 6.57 -14.96
N PHE A 52 -1.92 5.53 -15.78
CA PHE A 52 -0.67 5.26 -16.49
C PHE A 52 -0.33 6.33 -17.54
N ALA A 53 -1.33 6.92 -18.19
CA ALA A 53 -1.14 8.05 -19.09
C ALA A 53 -0.66 9.30 -18.32
N CYS A 54 -1.27 9.61 -17.17
CA CYS A 54 -0.84 10.68 -16.27
C CYS A 54 0.58 10.43 -15.73
N LEU A 55 0.89 9.20 -15.34
CA LEU A 55 2.25 8.79 -14.96
C LEU A 55 3.24 9.12 -16.09
N ARG A 56 2.97 8.64 -17.31
CA ARG A 56 3.85 8.88 -18.45
C ARG A 56 4.03 10.37 -18.76
N ALA A 57 2.95 11.15 -18.65
CA ALA A 57 2.99 12.59 -18.83
C ALA A 57 3.74 13.33 -17.71
N SER A 58 3.99 12.69 -16.57
CA SER A 58 4.75 13.26 -15.47
C SER A 58 6.27 13.25 -15.67
N TYR A 59 6.76 12.48 -16.63
CA TYR A 59 8.17 12.43 -17.02
C TYR A 59 8.51 13.50 -18.06
N ALA A 60 9.68 14.10 -17.95
CA ALA A 60 10.20 14.99 -18.98
C ALA A 60 10.45 14.24 -20.29
N GLU A 61 10.41 14.95 -21.43
CA GLU A 61 10.88 14.41 -22.70
C GLU A 61 12.39 14.13 -22.61
N GLY A 62 12.78 12.93 -23.06
CA GLY A 62 14.19 12.50 -23.00
C GLY A 62 14.66 11.95 -21.66
N ASP A 63 13.78 11.85 -20.65
CA ASP A 63 14.12 11.18 -19.38
C ASP A 63 14.30 9.69 -19.61
N ASP A 64 15.51 9.18 -19.39
CA ASP A 64 15.86 7.75 -19.55
C ASP A 64 15.05 6.83 -18.64
N ALA A 65 14.53 7.36 -17.52
CA ALA A 65 13.65 6.63 -16.62
C ALA A 65 12.20 6.57 -17.10
N ARG A 66 11.83 7.29 -18.18
CA ARG A 66 10.47 7.32 -18.72
C ARG A 66 10.06 5.93 -19.24
N PRO A 67 8.97 5.34 -18.71
CA PRO A 67 8.57 4.00 -19.12
C PRO A 67 8.17 3.94 -20.59
N ARG A 68 8.62 2.86 -21.26
CA ARG A 68 8.22 2.55 -22.65
C ARG A 68 6.77 2.07 -22.67
N LEU A 69 6.07 2.23 -23.79
CA LEU A 69 4.66 1.82 -23.91
C LEU A 69 4.44 0.34 -23.57
N GLY A 70 5.34 -0.56 -23.99
CA GLY A 70 5.25 -1.98 -23.65
C GLY A 70 5.40 -2.27 -22.14
N GLN A 71 6.20 -1.46 -21.42
CA GLN A 71 6.33 -1.56 -19.96
C GLN A 71 5.05 -1.08 -19.27
N LEU A 72 4.46 0.03 -19.74
CA LEU A 72 3.19 0.53 -19.23
C LEU A 72 2.04 -0.45 -19.46
N LEU A 73 1.96 -1.04 -20.66
CA LEU A 73 0.95 -2.04 -20.97
C LEU A 73 1.08 -3.27 -20.05
N ARG A 74 2.30 -3.76 -19.85
CA ARG A 74 2.54 -4.87 -18.93
C ARG A 74 2.15 -4.52 -17.51
N ALA A 75 2.54 -3.34 -17.00
CA ALA A 75 2.19 -2.88 -15.67
C ALA A 75 0.66 -2.70 -15.53
N TRP A 76 0.00 -2.14 -16.55
CA TRP A 76 -1.46 -2.00 -16.57
C TRP A 76 -2.16 -3.36 -16.49
N VAL A 77 -1.75 -4.36 -17.29
CA VAL A 77 -2.32 -5.73 -17.23
C VAL A 77 -2.16 -6.33 -15.83
N LEU A 78 -0.98 -6.17 -15.22
CA LEU A 78 -0.71 -6.69 -13.88
C LEU A 78 -1.62 -6.03 -12.84
N GLU A 79 -1.80 -4.71 -12.90
CA GLU A 79 -2.66 -3.98 -11.96
C GLU A 79 -4.14 -4.31 -12.15
N VAL A 80 -4.61 -4.42 -13.40
CA VAL A 80 -5.98 -4.86 -13.72
C VAL A 80 -6.30 -6.22 -13.11
N ILE A 81 -5.31 -7.11 -13.01
CA ILE A 81 -5.50 -8.45 -12.44
C ILE A 81 -5.40 -8.45 -10.91
N VAL A 82 -4.46 -7.70 -10.34
CA VAL A 82 -4.12 -7.76 -8.91
C VAL A 82 -5.09 -6.93 -8.07
N ALA A 83 -5.39 -5.70 -8.48
CA ALA A 83 -6.18 -4.77 -7.67
C ALA A 83 -7.60 -5.27 -7.36
N PRO A 84 -8.39 -5.87 -8.27
CA PRO A 84 -9.69 -6.41 -7.94
C PRO A 84 -9.65 -7.54 -6.89
N ARG A 85 -8.63 -8.40 -6.94
CA ARG A 85 -8.45 -9.46 -5.94
C ARG A 85 -8.27 -8.89 -4.54
N ILE A 86 -7.64 -7.72 -4.44
CA ILE A 86 -7.39 -7.02 -3.18
C ILE A 86 -8.62 -6.23 -2.77
N PHE A 87 -9.13 -5.33 -3.63
CA PHE A 87 -10.16 -4.35 -3.27
C PHE A 87 -11.58 -4.87 -3.33
N LEU A 88 -11.90 -5.88 -4.19
CA LEU A 88 -13.24 -6.44 -4.30
C LEU A 88 -13.41 -7.78 -3.58
N TRP A 89 -12.31 -8.44 -3.18
CA TRP A 89 -12.41 -9.73 -2.49
C TRP A 89 -11.68 -9.75 -1.14
N ARG A 90 -10.35 -9.55 -1.14
CA ARG A 90 -9.54 -9.75 0.07
C ARG A 90 -9.89 -8.77 1.18
N GLN A 91 -9.89 -7.49 0.89
CA GLN A 91 -10.17 -6.44 1.86
C GLN A 91 -11.63 -6.40 2.33
N PRO A 92 -12.66 -6.51 1.47
CA PRO A 92 -14.04 -6.50 1.95
C PRO A 92 -14.43 -7.77 2.71
N PHE A 93 -14.06 -8.95 2.23
CA PHE A 93 -14.60 -10.21 2.73
C PHE A 93 -13.63 -11.06 3.53
N ARG A 94 -12.32 -10.83 3.39
CA ARG A 94 -11.26 -11.67 3.98
C ARG A 94 -10.30 -10.91 4.87
N TRP A 95 -10.60 -9.68 5.27
CA TRP A 95 -9.66 -8.83 6.00
C TRP A 95 -9.26 -9.36 7.39
N LYS A 96 -10.08 -10.23 7.98
CA LYS A 96 -9.81 -10.92 9.26
C LYS A 96 -9.38 -12.39 9.09
N SER A 97 -9.24 -12.89 7.85
CA SER A 97 -8.99 -14.32 7.63
C SER A 97 -7.60 -14.78 8.05
N GLU A 98 -6.65 -13.87 8.14
CA GLU A 98 -5.31 -14.17 8.62
C GLU A 98 -5.08 -13.42 9.94
N PRO A 99 -4.97 -14.12 11.08
CA PRO A 99 -4.68 -13.47 12.36
C PRO A 99 -3.24 -12.98 12.43
N ASP A 100 -2.98 -12.08 13.38
CA ASP A 100 -1.62 -11.77 13.81
C ASP A 100 -0.93 -13.05 14.33
N HIS A 101 0.38 -13.09 14.23
CA HIS A 101 1.18 -14.19 14.73
C HIS A 101 2.20 -13.66 15.76
N VAL A 102 1.87 -13.83 17.03
CA VAL A 102 2.75 -13.48 18.15
C VAL A 102 2.76 -14.69 19.11
N PRO A 103 3.58 -15.70 18.82
CA PRO A 103 3.64 -16.92 19.64
C PRO A 103 4.19 -16.61 21.05
N ALA A 104 3.89 -17.48 22.02
CA ALA A 104 4.36 -17.32 23.39
C ALA A 104 5.91 -17.33 23.46
N GLU A 105 6.55 -18.09 22.58
CA GLU A 105 8.01 -18.24 22.45
C GLU A 105 8.61 -17.23 21.47
N ALA A 106 8.01 -16.04 21.31
CA ALA A 106 8.49 -15.00 20.40
C ALA A 106 9.79 -14.31 20.86
N ALA A 107 10.19 -14.48 22.12
CA ALA A 107 11.39 -13.86 22.68
C ALA A 107 12.64 -14.14 21.83
N GLY A 108 13.43 -13.10 21.55
CA GLY A 108 14.64 -13.18 20.74
C GLY A 108 14.40 -13.25 19.21
N ARG A 109 13.13 -13.25 18.74
CA ARG A 109 12.78 -13.21 17.33
C ARG A 109 12.27 -11.83 16.93
N ARG A 110 12.86 -11.21 15.92
CA ARG A 110 12.49 -9.86 15.51
C ARG A 110 11.11 -9.84 14.84
N GLY A 111 10.20 -9.04 15.42
CA GLY A 111 8.84 -8.90 14.91
C GLY A 111 8.71 -7.97 13.71
N VAL A 112 7.62 -8.13 12.95
CA VAL A 112 7.25 -7.29 11.79
C VAL A 112 5.90 -6.64 12.02
N LEU A 113 5.86 -5.31 11.94
CA LEU A 113 4.61 -4.55 11.86
C LEU A 113 4.29 -4.24 10.39
N LEU A 114 3.06 -4.56 9.97
CA LEU A 114 2.56 -4.34 8.62
C LEU A 114 1.55 -3.18 8.61
N VAL A 115 1.87 -2.11 7.87
CA VAL A 115 1.09 -0.86 7.81
C VAL A 115 0.62 -0.61 6.38
N HIS A 116 -0.71 -0.65 6.16
CA HIS A 116 -1.30 -0.47 4.82
C HIS A 116 -1.41 1.01 4.40
N GLY A 117 -1.71 1.24 3.12
CA GLY A 117 -1.90 2.56 2.55
C GLY A 117 -3.33 3.11 2.60
N PHE A 118 -3.53 4.22 1.87
CA PHE A 118 -4.84 4.86 1.71
C PHE A 118 -5.86 3.90 1.09
N PHE A 119 -7.10 3.99 1.54
CA PHE A 119 -8.23 3.16 1.09
C PHE A 119 -7.99 1.64 1.20
N CYS A 120 -7.11 1.24 2.13
CA CYS A 120 -6.80 -0.15 2.46
C CYS A 120 -7.18 -0.49 3.90
N ASN A 121 -7.14 -1.77 4.22
CA ASN A 121 -7.21 -2.33 5.56
C ASN A 121 -6.18 -3.46 5.70
N ARG A 122 -6.08 -4.06 6.89
CA ARG A 122 -5.10 -5.13 7.17
C ARG A 122 -5.18 -6.33 6.21
N GLY A 123 -6.31 -6.53 5.53
CA GLY A 123 -6.50 -7.59 4.53
C GLY A 123 -5.55 -7.50 3.33
N LEU A 124 -4.97 -6.32 3.05
CA LEU A 124 -3.87 -6.16 2.09
C LEU A 124 -2.74 -7.15 2.39
N TRP A 125 -2.48 -7.37 3.67
CA TRP A 125 -1.35 -8.15 4.18
C TRP A 125 -1.61 -9.64 4.38
N ASN A 126 -2.78 -10.17 4.00
CA ASN A 126 -3.13 -11.59 4.25
C ASN A 126 -2.07 -12.58 3.70
N ARG A 127 -1.49 -12.29 2.52
CA ARG A 127 -0.41 -13.11 1.98
C ARG A 127 0.84 -13.05 2.84
N TRP A 128 1.21 -11.84 3.26
CA TRP A 128 2.36 -11.59 4.13
C TRP A 128 2.22 -12.25 5.49
N LEU A 129 1.05 -12.09 6.14
CA LEU A 129 0.77 -12.71 7.44
C LEU A 129 0.92 -14.23 7.39
N ARG A 130 0.44 -14.86 6.30
CA ARG A 130 0.58 -16.30 6.10
C ARG A 130 2.03 -16.71 5.88
N GLN A 131 2.76 -15.97 5.04
CA GLN A 131 4.17 -16.27 4.74
C GLN A 131 5.06 -16.05 5.97
N LEU A 132 4.92 -14.92 6.69
CA LEU A 132 5.68 -14.64 7.90
C LEU A 132 5.41 -15.70 8.98
N ARG A 133 4.16 -16.10 9.18
CA ARG A 133 3.80 -17.21 10.07
C ARG A 133 4.44 -18.53 9.63
N GLY A 134 4.50 -18.81 8.33
CA GLY A 134 5.19 -19.99 7.79
C GLY A 134 6.69 -20.02 8.06
N HIS A 135 7.30 -18.85 8.27
CA HIS A 135 8.70 -18.68 8.68
C HIS A 135 8.84 -18.46 10.20
N ASP A 136 7.77 -18.63 10.97
CA ASP A 136 7.72 -18.41 12.41
C ASP A 136 8.18 -16.98 12.84
N VAL A 137 7.94 -15.99 11.99
CA VAL A 137 8.26 -14.58 12.28
C VAL A 137 7.07 -13.93 12.99
N PRO A 138 7.25 -13.37 14.20
CA PRO A 138 6.19 -12.63 14.89
C PRO A 138 5.71 -11.44 14.04
N CYS A 139 4.40 -11.33 13.80
CA CYS A 139 3.89 -10.26 12.96
C CYS A 139 2.51 -9.77 13.38
N VAL A 140 2.30 -8.47 13.21
CA VAL A 140 1.04 -7.75 13.46
C VAL A 140 0.70 -6.90 12.25
N ALA A 141 -0.57 -6.86 11.86
CA ALA A 141 -1.06 -5.96 10.82
C ALA A 141 -2.12 -5.03 11.40
N VAL A 142 -1.91 -3.72 11.26
CA VAL A 142 -2.86 -2.70 11.71
C VAL A 142 -3.89 -2.34 10.65
N SER A 143 -5.02 -1.77 11.06
CA SER A 143 -5.95 -1.04 10.19
C SER A 143 -5.97 0.41 10.61
N LEU A 144 -5.67 1.30 9.67
CA LEU A 144 -5.63 2.75 9.88
C LEU A 144 -7.03 3.33 9.71
N GLU A 145 -7.64 3.77 10.78
CA GLU A 145 -8.96 4.40 10.80
C GLU A 145 -8.92 5.71 11.60
N PRO A 146 -9.69 6.73 11.21
CA PRO A 146 -10.66 6.78 10.10
C PRO A 146 -9.98 6.87 8.72
N VAL A 147 -10.60 6.31 7.68
CA VAL A 147 -10.02 6.16 6.33
C VAL A 147 -9.58 7.48 5.69
N PHE A 148 -10.32 8.56 5.96
CA PHE A 148 -10.09 9.92 5.42
C PHE A 148 -9.57 10.90 6.48
N GLY A 149 -9.10 10.39 7.62
CA GLY A 149 -8.52 11.17 8.72
C GLY A 149 -7.15 11.75 8.38
N SER A 150 -6.56 12.46 9.33
CA SER A 150 -5.17 12.90 9.24
C SER A 150 -4.23 11.69 9.33
N ILE A 151 -3.10 11.74 8.62
CA ILE A 151 -2.03 10.75 8.77
C ILE A 151 -1.50 10.73 10.21
N ASP A 152 -1.57 11.87 10.89
CA ASP A 152 -1.17 12.00 12.29
C ASP A 152 -2.07 11.20 13.26
N ASP A 153 -3.34 10.94 12.90
CA ASP A 153 -4.27 10.17 13.72
C ASP A 153 -3.88 8.70 13.84
N TYR A 154 -3.04 8.20 12.94
CA TYR A 154 -2.64 6.79 12.89
C TYR A 154 -1.46 6.44 13.80
N ARG A 155 -0.84 7.45 14.45
CA ARG A 155 0.35 7.25 15.30
C ARG A 155 0.09 6.31 16.47
N SER A 156 -1.05 6.43 17.13
CA SER A 156 -1.40 5.57 18.28
C SER A 156 -1.51 4.10 17.88
N ALA A 157 -2.19 3.80 16.76
CA ALA A 157 -2.33 2.43 16.28
C ALA A 157 -0.97 1.79 15.94
N ILE A 158 -0.02 2.57 15.42
CA ILE A 158 1.35 2.12 15.15
C ILE A 158 2.10 1.93 16.46
N ALA A 159 2.02 2.89 17.40
CA ALA A 159 2.68 2.82 18.71
C ALA A 159 2.25 1.58 19.50
N ASP A 160 0.95 1.32 19.58
CA ASP A 160 0.38 0.16 20.29
C ASP A 160 0.87 -1.16 19.70
N ALA A 161 0.89 -1.27 18.36
CA ALA A 161 1.34 -2.48 17.68
C ALA A 161 2.85 -2.69 17.82
N MET A 162 3.66 -1.62 17.77
CA MET A 162 5.11 -1.67 18.02
C MET A 162 5.41 -2.10 19.44
N SER A 163 4.73 -1.50 20.43
CA SER A 163 4.87 -1.86 21.84
C SER A 163 4.52 -3.33 22.09
N ARG A 164 3.40 -3.80 21.54
CA ARG A 164 2.98 -5.21 21.64
C ARG A 164 4.04 -6.17 21.08
N LEU A 165 4.59 -5.88 19.91
CA LEU A 165 5.65 -6.71 19.31
C LEU A 165 6.92 -6.65 20.15
N GLN A 166 7.35 -5.48 20.58
CA GLN A 166 8.57 -5.30 21.37
C GLN A 166 8.47 -6.01 22.73
N GLN A 167 7.31 -5.92 23.40
CA GLN A 167 7.09 -6.64 24.67
C GLN A 167 7.15 -8.16 24.48
N ALA A 168 6.57 -8.68 23.42
CA ALA A 168 6.56 -10.12 23.15
C ALA A 168 7.93 -10.66 22.71
N THR A 169 8.71 -9.87 21.98
CA THR A 169 9.96 -10.35 21.35
C THR A 169 11.22 -9.93 22.11
N GLY A 170 11.15 -8.89 22.93
CA GLY A 170 12.31 -8.23 23.54
C GLY A 170 13.18 -7.44 22.55
N LEU A 171 12.81 -7.39 21.27
CA LEU A 171 13.57 -6.75 20.20
C LEU A 171 12.77 -5.63 19.54
N THR A 172 13.48 -4.58 19.10
CA THR A 172 12.85 -3.50 18.31
C THR A 172 12.36 -4.05 16.96
N PRO A 173 11.05 -3.94 16.63
CA PRO A 173 10.50 -4.53 15.42
C PRO A 173 10.93 -3.82 14.13
N VAL A 174 10.74 -4.52 12.99
CA VAL A 174 10.76 -3.94 11.65
C VAL A 174 9.36 -3.45 11.29
N ILE A 175 9.26 -2.29 10.63
CA ILE A 175 8.02 -1.81 10.03
C ILE A 175 8.08 -2.06 8.53
N VAL A 176 7.03 -2.67 7.96
CA VAL A 176 6.81 -2.77 6.52
C VAL A 176 5.55 -1.99 6.18
N ALA A 177 5.70 -0.95 5.38
CA ALA A 177 4.63 0.00 5.14
C ALA A 177 4.42 0.25 3.65
N HIS A 178 3.16 0.17 3.20
CA HIS A 178 2.77 0.43 1.82
C HIS A 178 2.18 1.83 1.66
N SER A 179 2.61 2.56 0.63
CA SER A 179 2.00 3.83 0.21
C SER A 179 1.89 4.85 1.36
N MET A 180 0.72 5.42 1.62
CA MET A 180 0.45 6.32 2.76
C MET A 180 0.92 5.74 4.10
N GLY A 181 0.90 4.42 4.27
CA GLY A 181 1.36 3.76 5.50
C GLY A 181 2.80 4.08 5.88
N GLY A 182 3.67 4.29 4.88
CA GLY A 182 5.04 4.73 5.12
C GLY A 182 5.13 6.16 5.67
N LEU A 183 4.22 7.04 5.25
CA LEU A 183 4.10 8.38 5.83
C LEU A 183 3.56 8.33 7.26
N ALA A 184 2.61 7.44 7.55
CA ALA A 184 2.10 7.24 8.91
C ALA A 184 3.21 6.70 9.85
N ALA A 185 4.03 5.76 9.38
CA ALA A 185 5.18 5.27 10.14
C ALA A 185 6.23 6.36 10.39
N ARG A 186 6.52 7.21 9.39
CA ARG A 186 7.40 8.38 9.55
C ARG A 186 6.84 9.38 10.56
N ALA A 187 5.54 9.69 10.49
CA ALA A 187 4.87 10.60 11.42
C ALA A 187 4.90 10.07 12.86
N TRP A 188 4.79 8.76 13.04
CA TRP A 188 4.96 8.11 14.34
C TRP A 188 6.39 8.24 14.85
N LEU A 189 7.39 7.92 14.03
CA LEU A 189 8.82 8.07 14.39
C LEU A 189 9.18 9.52 14.76
N ALA A 190 8.55 10.50 14.11
CA ALA A 190 8.79 11.93 14.36
C ALA A 190 8.06 12.46 15.61
N SER A 191 7.06 11.74 16.12
CA SER A 191 6.18 12.23 17.20
C SER A 191 6.72 12.00 18.61
N ASP A 192 7.67 11.07 18.76
CA ASP A 192 8.25 10.71 20.04
C ASP A 192 9.75 10.41 19.88
N PRO A 193 10.64 11.12 20.61
CA PRO A 193 12.07 10.84 20.61
C PRO A 193 12.43 9.40 21.01
N ALA A 194 11.56 8.73 21.79
CA ALA A 194 11.73 7.33 22.17
C ALA A 194 11.22 6.35 21.11
N ALA A 195 10.48 6.83 20.10
CA ALA A 195 9.99 5.98 19.01
C ALA A 195 11.15 5.42 18.19
N ALA A 196 11.21 4.12 18.06
CA ALA A 196 12.28 3.43 17.34
C ALA A 196 11.74 2.23 16.55
N CYS A 197 12.29 2.02 15.37
CA CYS A 197 12.18 0.77 14.65
C CYS A 197 13.57 0.27 14.25
N HIS A 198 13.74 -1.04 14.14
CA HIS A 198 14.98 -1.61 13.66
C HIS A 198 15.28 -1.20 12.21
N ARG A 199 14.26 -1.31 11.36
CA ARG A 199 14.25 -0.86 9.96
C ARG A 199 12.85 -0.46 9.56
N LEU A 200 12.73 0.58 8.74
CA LEU A 200 11.47 0.94 8.06
C LEU A 200 11.61 0.59 6.57
N VAL A 201 10.90 -0.45 6.15
CA VAL A 201 10.78 -0.85 4.75
C VAL A 201 9.54 -0.21 4.18
N THR A 202 9.69 0.69 3.22
CA THR A 202 8.58 1.36 2.54
C THR A 202 8.41 0.82 1.13
N ILE A 203 7.16 0.64 0.72
CA ILE A 203 6.77 0.13 -0.59
C ILE A 203 5.90 1.19 -1.24
N ALA A 204 6.37 1.80 -2.33
CA ALA A 204 5.62 2.83 -3.06
C ALA A 204 5.11 3.99 -2.17
N THR A 205 5.87 4.38 -1.15
CA THR A 205 5.48 5.48 -0.25
C THR A 205 5.76 6.84 -0.90
N PRO A 206 4.77 7.75 -0.99
CA PRO A 206 4.98 9.08 -1.55
C PRO A 206 5.74 9.99 -0.57
N HIS A 207 7.05 9.75 -0.36
CA HIS A 207 7.88 10.47 0.60
C HIS A 207 7.93 11.99 0.35
N ALA A 208 7.82 12.40 -0.92
CA ALA A 208 7.72 13.80 -1.34
C ALA A 208 6.31 14.18 -1.87
N GLY A 209 5.33 13.29 -1.71
CA GLY A 209 3.96 13.48 -2.18
C GLY A 209 3.67 12.88 -3.55
N THR A 210 2.44 13.05 -4.02
CA THR A 210 2.00 12.61 -5.36
C THR A 210 1.10 13.65 -6.03
N ARG A 211 1.17 13.73 -7.36
CA ARG A 211 0.27 14.60 -8.15
C ARG A 211 -1.20 14.22 -7.99
N LEU A 212 -1.52 12.95 -7.80
CA LEU A 212 -2.91 12.52 -7.56
C LEU A 212 -3.52 13.15 -6.31
N GLY A 213 -2.74 13.50 -5.31
CA GLY A 213 -3.21 14.23 -4.13
C GLY A 213 -3.85 15.59 -4.43
N ALA A 214 -3.55 16.21 -5.59
CA ALA A 214 -4.13 17.49 -5.97
C ALA A 214 -5.63 17.40 -6.30
N HIS A 215 -6.13 16.24 -6.70
CA HIS A 215 -7.49 16.06 -7.20
C HIS A 215 -8.46 15.51 -6.15
N GLY A 216 -7.97 15.08 -4.99
CA GLY A 216 -8.79 14.51 -3.92
C GLY A 216 -9.10 15.48 -2.78
N ARG A 217 -10.08 15.09 -1.94
CA ARG A 217 -10.47 15.78 -0.71
C ARG A 217 -10.29 14.88 0.50
N GLY A 218 -9.87 15.44 1.62
CA GLY A 218 -9.60 14.75 2.88
C GLY A 218 -8.25 15.17 3.46
N ALA A 219 -8.11 15.03 4.79
CA ALA A 219 -6.90 15.46 5.49
C ALA A 219 -5.66 14.73 4.98
N ASN A 220 -5.69 13.41 4.93
CA ASN A 220 -4.58 12.59 4.45
C ASN A 220 -4.23 12.82 2.97
N ILE A 221 -5.25 13.05 2.11
CA ILE A 221 -5.00 13.34 0.69
C ILE A 221 -4.29 14.70 0.55
N THR A 222 -4.71 15.71 1.31
CA THR A 222 -4.07 17.03 1.33
C THR A 222 -2.62 16.92 1.85
N GLN A 223 -2.39 16.12 2.85
CA GLN A 223 -1.04 15.86 3.39
C GLN A 223 -0.12 15.17 2.37
N MET A 224 -0.66 14.31 1.50
CA MET A 224 0.09 13.62 0.45
C MET A 224 0.30 14.44 -0.85
N ARG A 225 -0.16 15.69 -0.93
CA ARG A 225 0.11 16.55 -2.10
C ARG A 225 1.59 16.85 -2.23
N LEU A 226 2.06 16.92 -3.47
CA LEU A 226 3.43 17.40 -3.75
C LEU A 226 3.66 18.76 -3.10
N GLY A 227 4.78 18.88 -2.37
CA GLY A 227 5.18 20.14 -1.73
C GLY A 227 4.24 20.60 -0.60
N SER A 228 3.43 19.71 -0.01
CA SER A 228 2.61 20.07 1.13
C SER A 228 3.44 20.49 2.33
N ASP A 229 2.96 21.50 3.09
CA ASP A 229 3.61 21.94 4.31
C ASP A 229 3.76 20.82 5.34
N TRP A 230 2.82 19.87 5.33
CA TRP A 230 2.89 18.71 6.20
C TRP A 230 4.10 17.83 5.89
N LEU A 231 4.36 17.53 4.61
CA LEU A 231 5.55 16.77 4.19
C LEU A 231 6.83 17.53 4.45
N ALA A 232 6.83 18.86 4.27
CA ALA A 232 7.99 19.71 4.56
C ALA A 232 8.34 19.67 6.06
N ARG A 233 7.32 19.81 6.94
CA ARG A 233 7.52 19.67 8.40
C ARG A 233 8.03 18.29 8.77
N LEU A 234 7.43 17.22 8.22
CA LEU A 234 7.85 15.85 8.48
C LEU A 234 9.32 15.62 8.07
N ALA A 235 9.70 16.09 6.89
CA ALA A 235 11.10 15.99 6.41
C ALA A 235 12.10 16.74 7.29
N ALA A 236 11.68 17.87 7.90
CA ALA A 236 12.53 18.66 8.78
C ALA A 236 12.82 18.01 10.14
N THR A 237 12.00 17.04 10.57
CA THR A 237 12.22 16.29 11.82
C THR A 237 13.21 15.13 11.67
N GLU A 238 13.55 14.74 10.43
CA GLU A 238 14.38 13.56 10.15
C GLU A 238 15.86 13.92 10.01
N SER A 239 16.70 13.26 10.78
CA SER A 239 18.15 13.35 10.61
C SER A 239 18.64 12.45 9.46
N PRO A 240 19.81 12.75 8.88
CA PRO A 240 20.46 11.87 7.91
C PRO A 240 20.68 10.45 8.45
N GLU A 241 20.92 10.31 9.75
CA GLU A 241 21.11 9.01 10.40
C GLU A 241 19.81 8.22 10.48
N SER A 242 18.69 8.87 10.82
CA SER A 242 17.39 8.20 10.83
C SER A 242 17.05 7.64 9.45
N ARG A 243 17.36 8.37 8.37
CA ARG A 243 17.10 7.94 6.98
C ARG A 243 17.89 6.72 6.54
N ARG A 244 19.06 6.44 7.13
CA ARG A 244 19.83 5.21 6.86
C ARG A 244 19.12 3.94 7.30
N ARG A 245 18.09 4.06 8.17
CA ARG A 245 17.25 2.94 8.60
C ARG A 245 16.12 2.63 7.62
N PHE A 246 16.01 3.37 6.51
CA PHE A 246 14.96 3.14 5.52
C PHE A 246 15.48 2.28 4.37
N THR A 247 14.65 1.34 3.94
CA THR A 247 14.75 0.66 2.65
C THR A 247 13.50 1.01 1.85
N CYS A 248 13.65 1.74 0.74
CA CYS A 248 12.53 2.30 -0.01
C CYS A 248 12.40 1.58 -1.35
N PHE A 249 11.37 0.74 -1.51
CA PHE A 249 11.05 0.12 -2.79
C PHE A 249 10.16 1.03 -3.63
N TRP A 250 10.58 1.28 -4.86
CA TRP A 250 9.91 2.15 -5.81
C TRP A 250 9.93 1.59 -7.23
N SER A 251 9.02 2.05 -8.10
CA SER A 251 8.97 1.63 -9.50
C SER A 251 8.76 2.83 -10.42
N HIS A 252 9.40 2.79 -11.60
CA HIS A 252 9.15 3.77 -12.66
C HIS A 252 7.79 3.58 -13.35
N CYS A 253 7.08 2.48 -13.05
CA CYS A 253 5.72 2.18 -13.52
C CYS A 253 4.66 2.27 -12.41
N ASP A 254 4.93 3.01 -11.33
CA ASP A 254 3.95 3.27 -10.28
C ASP A 254 2.87 4.23 -10.76
N ASN A 255 1.63 3.74 -10.92
CA ASN A 255 0.50 4.51 -11.46
C ASN A 255 -0.16 5.44 -10.43
N ILE A 256 0.23 5.38 -9.15
CA ILE A 256 -0.35 6.19 -8.06
C ILE A 256 0.64 7.24 -7.54
N VAL A 257 1.90 6.85 -7.33
CA VAL A 257 2.92 7.76 -6.82
C VAL A 257 3.77 8.31 -7.98
N PHE A 258 3.42 9.49 -8.42
CA PHE A 258 4.20 10.18 -9.46
C PHE A 258 4.30 11.69 -9.20
N PRO A 259 5.46 12.31 -9.49
CA PRO A 259 6.68 11.73 -10.05
C PRO A 259 7.19 10.54 -9.24
N THR A 260 7.60 9.46 -9.93
CA THR A 260 7.93 8.18 -9.24
C THR A 260 9.13 8.28 -8.29
N ARG A 261 10.03 9.25 -8.51
CA ARG A 261 11.11 9.58 -7.58
C ARG A 261 10.59 10.09 -6.22
N SER A 262 9.33 10.51 -6.14
CA SER A 262 8.69 10.82 -4.84
C SER A 262 8.66 9.62 -3.88
N ALA A 263 8.76 8.39 -4.40
CA ALA A 263 8.84 7.19 -3.58
C ALA A 263 10.28 6.84 -3.14
N THR A 264 11.28 7.64 -3.51
CA THR A 264 12.65 7.55 -2.98
C THR A 264 12.86 8.53 -1.84
N LEU A 265 13.81 8.23 -0.95
CA LEU A 265 14.20 9.09 0.16
C LEU A 265 15.72 9.28 0.14
N ALA A 266 16.18 10.53 0.12
CA ALA A 266 17.61 10.85 0.13
C ALA A 266 18.27 10.33 1.42
N GLY A 267 19.37 9.60 1.28
CA GLY A 267 20.10 8.98 2.41
C GLY A 267 19.58 7.59 2.81
N ALA A 268 18.48 7.09 2.18
CA ALA A 268 17.96 5.75 2.37
C ALA A 268 18.53 4.76 1.33
N ASP A 269 18.35 3.47 1.59
CA ASP A 269 18.56 2.39 0.62
C ASP A 269 17.36 2.34 -0.35
N ASN A 270 17.49 2.97 -1.54
CA ASN A 270 16.44 3.06 -2.53
C ASN A 270 16.55 1.93 -3.55
N ARG A 271 15.56 1.03 -3.58
CA ARG A 271 15.54 -0.17 -4.42
C ARG A 271 14.49 -0.09 -5.50
N HIS A 272 14.93 -0.17 -6.75
CA HIS A 272 14.08 -0.10 -7.91
C HIS A 272 13.46 -1.46 -8.24
N LEU A 273 12.14 -1.49 -8.41
CA LEU A 273 11.36 -2.64 -8.89
C LEU A 273 10.89 -2.34 -10.33
N PRO A 274 11.55 -2.85 -11.36
CA PRO A 274 11.20 -2.51 -12.73
C PRO A 274 9.81 -3.02 -13.11
N VAL A 275 9.06 -2.19 -13.85
CA VAL A 275 7.76 -2.55 -14.48
C VAL A 275 6.71 -3.06 -13.49
N THR A 276 6.78 -2.64 -12.23
CA THR A 276 5.87 -3.09 -11.17
C THR A 276 4.89 -1.97 -10.83
N PRO A 277 3.56 -2.14 -11.01
CA PRO A 277 2.57 -1.14 -10.66
C PRO A 277 2.35 -1.08 -9.14
N HIS A 278 1.62 -0.05 -8.68
CA HIS A 278 1.54 0.36 -7.29
C HIS A 278 1.12 -0.76 -6.32
N VAL A 279 -0.01 -1.39 -6.57
CA VAL A 279 -0.56 -2.40 -5.65
C VAL A 279 0.23 -3.70 -5.74
N GLN A 280 0.71 -4.07 -6.93
CA GLN A 280 1.49 -5.29 -7.11
C GLN A 280 2.84 -5.25 -6.38
N MET A 281 3.43 -4.05 -6.15
CA MET A 281 4.69 -3.96 -5.39
C MET A 281 4.61 -4.62 -4.02
N VAL A 282 3.42 -4.64 -3.38
CA VAL A 282 3.20 -5.32 -2.10
C VAL A 282 3.45 -6.83 -2.18
N GLU A 283 3.18 -7.43 -3.35
CA GLU A 283 3.33 -8.88 -3.55
C GLU A 283 4.63 -9.25 -4.28
N HIS A 284 5.53 -8.28 -4.51
CA HIS A 284 6.78 -8.52 -5.21
C HIS A 284 7.75 -9.36 -4.36
N PRO A 285 8.28 -10.49 -4.87
CA PRO A 285 9.12 -11.42 -4.09
C PRO A 285 10.33 -10.74 -3.43
N ALA A 286 11.04 -9.89 -4.17
CA ALA A 286 12.23 -9.22 -3.66
C ALA A 286 11.97 -8.34 -2.41
N VAL A 287 10.74 -7.85 -2.23
CA VAL A 287 10.37 -7.09 -1.02
C VAL A 287 10.25 -8.02 0.18
N PHE A 288 9.57 -9.14 0.00
CA PHE A 288 9.40 -10.14 1.06
C PHE A 288 10.74 -10.77 1.46
N GLU A 289 11.57 -11.15 0.48
CA GLU A 289 12.90 -11.71 0.68
C GLU A 289 13.81 -10.78 1.48
N GLU A 290 13.78 -9.48 1.16
CA GLU A 290 14.56 -8.49 1.90
C GLU A 290 14.08 -8.36 3.35
N VAL A 291 12.77 -8.31 3.58
CA VAL A 291 12.23 -8.26 4.95
C VAL A 291 12.61 -9.53 5.73
N LEU A 292 12.49 -10.69 5.10
CA LEU A 292 12.90 -11.95 5.73
C LEU A 292 14.38 -11.94 6.08
N ARG A 293 15.26 -11.47 5.17
CA ARG A 293 16.67 -11.29 5.43
C ARG A 293 16.92 -10.37 6.63
N ILE A 294 16.24 -9.22 6.71
CA ILE A 294 16.41 -8.26 7.80
C ILE A 294 16.03 -8.86 9.16
N VAL A 295 14.94 -9.63 9.23
CA VAL A 295 14.47 -10.19 10.52
C VAL A 295 15.23 -11.44 10.96
N THR A 296 15.87 -12.16 10.02
CA THR A 296 16.64 -13.37 10.31
C THR A 296 18.13 -13.10 10.52
N THR A 297 18.64 -11.94 10.09
CA THR A 297 20.04 -11.57 10.37
C THR A 297 20.15 -11.14 11.83
N THR A 298 20.82 -11.96 12.63
CA THR A 298 21.25 -11.63 13.99
C THR A 298 22.31 -10.53 13.91
N SER A 299 21.98 -9.31 14.30
CA SER A 299 22.94 -8.22 14.55
C SER A 299 23.25 -8.15 16.02
#